data_13623352b43f7a82d8f934848aeacf47
#
_entry.id   13623352b43f7a82d8f934848aeacf47
#
_cell.length_a   1.000
_cell.length_b   1.000
_cell.length_c   1.000
_cell.angle_alpha   90.00
_cell.angle_beta   90.00
_cell.angle_gamma   90.00
#
_symmetry.space_group_name_H-M   'P 1'
#
loop_
_entity.id
_entity.type
_entity.pdbx_description
1 polymer ?
#
loop_
_entity_poly.entity_id
_entity_poly.type
_entity_poly.pdbx_seq_one_letter_code
_entity_poly.pdbx_strand_id
1 'polypeptide(L)'
;NIGPAGDTAIFFGLSGTGKTTLSADPNRTLIGDDEHGWSDTAVFNFEGGCYAKMIRLSAEAEPEIYATTKRFGTVLENVVIDPETRELDLDDASLAENSRGAYPIDFIPNSSDANMGPLPKNVVMLTADAFGVLPPIARLTPDQAMYHFLSGYTAKVAGTEIGVTEPEATFSTCFGAPFMPRHPSVYGNLLKERIAKGGVDCWLVNTGWTGGKFGVGKRMPIKETRALLNAALDGSLKNVEFRKDPNFGFEVPVSVPGVDTSILDPRGTWSNPAEYDAMAARLVDLFVENFDQFADHVDEGVRQAAPKVAQQQAQSSQSQATAA
;
A
#
# COMPACT_ATOMS: atom_id res chain seq x y z
N ASN A 1 4.35 -7.41 10.60
CA ASN A 1 4.63 -8.85 10.72
C ASN A 1 6.14 -9.16 10.76
N ILE A 2 6.48 -10.37 11.16
CA ILE A 2 7.87 -10.84 11.28
C ILE A 2 8.04 -12.03 10.35
N GLY A 3 9.06 -12.00 9.50
CA GLY A 3 9.43 -13.12 8.63
C GLY A 3 10.21 -14.22 9.35
N PRO A 4 10.41 -15.37 8.68
CA PRO A 4 11.13 -16.52 9.27
C PRO A 4 12.58 -16.21 9.67
N ALA A 5 13.20 -15.20 9.04
CA ALA A 5 14.54 -14.73 9.37
C ALA A 5 14.58 -13.69 10.52
N GLY A 6 13.45 -13.42 11.17
CA GLY A 6 13.32 -12.40 12.20
C GLY A 6 13.25 -10.97 11.62
N ASP A 7 12.98 -10.84 10.33
CA ASP A 7 12.84 -9.58 9.61
C ASP A 7 11.43 -9.01 9.80
N THR A 8 11.33 -7.89 10.48
CA THR A 8 10.05 -7.17 10.65
C THR A 8 9.75 -6.32 9.42
N ALA A 9 8.49 -6.36 8.97
CA ALA A 9 7.93 -5.47 7.97
C ALA A 9 6.81 -4.60 8.57
N ILE A 10 6.82 -3.30 8.26
CA ILE A 10 5.77 -2.34 8.61
C ILE A 10 5.02 -1.95 7.33
N PHE A 11 3.70 -1.87 7.45
CA PHE A 11 2.81 -1.52 6.35
C PHE A 11 2.12 -0.19 6.65
N PHE A 12 2.31 0.79 5.77
CA PHE A 12 1.54 2.03 5.74
C PHE A 12 0.49 1.95 4.65
N GLY A 13 -0.70 2.49 4.89
CA GLY A 13 -1.75 2.55 3.87
C GLY A 13 -3.07 2.98 4.46
N LEU A 14 -3.93 3.55 3.63
CA LEU A 14 -5.29 3.93 3.98
C LEU A 14 -6.23 2.72 4.01
N SER A 15 -7.46 2.93 4.47
CA SER A 15 -8.51 1.90 4.41
C SER A 15 -8.70 1.38 2.97
N GLY A 16 -8.84 0.07 2.82
CA GLY A 16 -9.04 -0.57 1.52
C GLY A 16 -7.79 -0.80 0.68
N THR A 17 -6.60 -0.41 1.15
CA THR A 17 -5.32 -0.69 0.47
C THR A 17 -4.78 -2.09 0.75
N GLY A 18 -5.36 -2.83 1.69
CA GLY A 18 -5.00 -4.22 1.97
C GLY A 18 -4.06 -4.43 3.17
N LYS A 19 -3.95 -3.47 4.11
CA LYS A 19 -3.10 -3.61 5.31
C LYS A 19 -3.37 -4.93 6.04
N THR A 20 -4.61 -5.15 6.49
CA THR A 20 -5.01 -6.35 7.25
C THR A 20 -4.76 -7.63 6.45
N THR A 21 -5.16 -7.65 5.17
CA THR A 21 -5.00 -8.80 4.26
C THR A 21 -3.53 -9.19 4.05
N LEU A 22 -2.64 -8.19 3.90
CA LEU A 22 -1.24 -8.43 3.56
C LEU A 22 -0.34 -8.58 4.78
N SER A 23 -0.72 -8.01 5.92
CA SER A 23 -0.01 -8.24 7.18
C SER A 23 -0.25 -9.65 7.76
N ALA A 24 -1.46 -10.20 7.56
CA ALA A 24 -1.83 -11.56 7.95
C ALA A 24 -1.41 -12.59 6.88
N ASP A 25 -0.11 -12.82 6.74
CA ASP A 25 0.47 -13.83 5.85
C ASP A 25 0.74 -15.13 6.64
N PRO A 26 0.33 -16.32 6.16
CA PRO A 26 0.51 -17.57 6.88
C PRO A 26 1.99 -17.95 7.12
N ASN A 27 2.92 -17.37 6.33
CA ASN A 27 4.35 -17.64 6.46
C ASN A 27 5.10 -16.59 7.31
N ARG A 28 4.38 -15.59 7.85
CA ARG A 28 4.95 -14.50 8.65
C ARG A 28 4.14 -14.30 9.92
N THR A 29 4.80 -14.08 11.05
CA THR A 29 4.13 -13.90 12.33
C THR A 29 3.50 -12.52 12.43
N LEU A 30 2.19 -12.44 12.60
CA LEU A 30 1.46 -11.19 12.74
C LEU A 30 1.77 -10.53 14.09
N ILE A 31 2.16 -9.25 14.08
CA ILE A 31 2.27 -8.43 15.30
C ILE A 31 0.94 -7.69 15.53
N GLY A 32 0.31 -7.22 14.48
CA GLY A 32 -0.98 -6.52 14.47
C GLY A 32 -1.31 -5.98 13.08
N ASP A 33 -2.53 -5.49 12.87
CA ASP A 33 -3.03 -5.09 11.56
C ASP A 33 -3.28 -3.59 11.39
N ASP A 34 -3.20 -2.79 12.44
CA ASP A 34 -3.42 -1.33 12.37
C ASP A 34 -2.40 -0.53 13.20
N GLU A 35 -2.72 0.03 14.34
CA GLU A 35 -1.87 0.99 15.05
C GLU A 35 -0.65 0.36 15.75
N HIS A 36 0.54 0.87 15.41
CA HIS A 36 1.81 0.39 15.97
C HIS A 36 2.72 1.52 16.42
N GLY A 37 3.53 1.23 17.43
CA GLY A 37 4.67 2.04 17.83
C GLY A 37 5.98 1.50 17.25
N TRP A 38 6.84 2.42 16.77
CA TRP A 38 8.21 2.12 16.36
C TRP A 38 9.17 2.86 17.29
N SER A 39 9.69 2.15 18.29
CA SER A 39 10.68 2.66 19.25
C SER A 39 12.12 2.54 18.69
N ASP A 40 13.11 2.86 19.52
CA ASP A 40 14.53 2.69 19.15
C ASP A 40 14.98 1.22 19.17
N THR A 41 14.20 0.31 19.75
CA THR A 41 14.58 -1.09 19.97
C THR A 41 13.60 -2.10 19.39
N ALA A 42 12.34 -1.73 19.15
CA ALA A 42 11.29 -2.66 18.75
C ALA A 42 10.15 -1.95 18.00
N VAL A 43 9.35 -2.76 17.33
CA VAL A 43 7.98 -2.43 16.89
C VAL A 43 7.01 -3.15 17.80
N PHE A 44 5.90 -2.50 18.16
CA PHE A 44 4.88 -3.09 19.03
C PHE A 44 3.48 -2.63 18.64
N ASN A 45 2.52 -3.50 18.87
CA ASN A 45 1.11 -3.24 18.63
C ASN A 45 0.49 -2.53 19.83
N PHE A 46 -0.41 -1.57 19.58
CA PHE A 46 -1.21 -0.92 20.63
C PHE A 46 -2.51 -1.67 20.93
N GLU A 47 -2.94 -2.56 20.04
CA GLU A 47 -4.25 -3.20 20.06
C GLU A 47 -4.15 -4.69 20.41
N GLY A 48 -5.17 -5.21 21.08
CA GLY A 48 -5.28 -6.64 21.40
C GLY A 48 -6.02 -7.47 20.35
N GLY A 49 -6.47 -6.88 19.27
CA GLY A 49 -7.27 -7.52 18.24
C GLY A 49 -7.10 -6.91 16.86
N CYS A 50 -7.91 -7.38 15.94
CA CYS A 50 -7.98 -6.91 14.56
C CYS A 50 -9.39 -6.41 14.24
N TYR A 51 -9.50 -5.47 13.28
CA TYR A 51 -10.77 -4.91 12.82
C TYR A 51 -10.82 -4.96 11.29
N ALA A 52 -11.14 -6.15 10.78
CA ALA A 52 -11.06 -6.47 9.35
C ALA A 52 -12.34 -6.09 8.58
N LYS A 53 -12.18 -5.78 7.31
CA LYS A 53 -13.31 -5.57 6.38
C LYS A 53 -13.91 -6.93 6.01
N MET A 54 -15.26 -7.05 6.10
CA MET A 54 -15.97 -8.31 5.87
C MET A 54 -16.64 -8.40 4.51
N ILE A 55 -16.99 -7.25 3.89
CA ILE A 55 -17.66 -7.27 2.59
C ILE A 55 -16.81 -7.96 1.52
N ARG A 56 -17.38 -8.95 0.84
CA ARG A 56 -16.73 -9.79 -0.18
C ARG A 56 -15.47 -10.51 0.32
N LEU A 57 -15.42 -10.84 1.62
CA LEU A 57 -14.32 -11.59 2.20
C LEU A 57 -14.29 -13.00 1.61
N SER A 58 -13.17 -13.36 0.98
CA SER A 58 -13.01 -14.64 0.30
C SER A 58 -12.38 -15.69 1.21
N ALA A 59 -13.06 -16.82 1.39
CA ALA A 59 -12.52 -17.96 2.13
C ALA A 59 -11.25 -18.56 1.46
N GLU A 60 -11.09 -18.42 0.14
CA GLU A 60 -9.93 -18.89 -0.60
C GLU A 60 -8.75 -17.91 -0.51
N ALA A 61 -9.02 -16.61 -0.65
CA ALA A 61 -7.97 -15.59 -0.68
C ALA A 61 -7.49 -15.17 0.72
N GLU A 62 -8.38 -15.23 1.73
CA GLU A 62 -8.12 -14.76 3.10
C GLU A 62 -8.65 -15.78 4.15
N PRO A 63 -8.19 -17.04 4.10
CA PRO A 63 -8.76 -18.14 4.89
C PRO A 63 -8.68 -17.92 6.40
N GLU A 64 -7.59 -17.30 6.90
CA GLU A 64 -7.41 -17.03 8.33
C GLU A 64 -8.43 -16.01 8.83
N ILE A 65 -8.63 -14.91 8.10
CA ILE A 65 -9.61 -13.87 8.44
C ILE A 65 -11.02 -14.43 8.30
N TYR A 66 -11.30 -15.17 7.21
CA TYR A 66 -12.59 -15.81 7.02
C TYR A 66 -12.95 -16.77 8.17
N ALA A 67 -11.99 -17.55 8.63
CA ALA A 67 -12.20 -18.48 9.75
C ALA A 67 -12.64 -17.77 11.04
N THR A 68 -12.22 -16.52 11.27
CA THR A 68 -12.63 -15.75 12.45
C THR A 68 -14.13 -15.47 12.48
N THR A 69 -14.79 -15.36 11.33
CA THR A 69 -16.25 -15.11 11.25
C THR A 69 -17.08 -16.26 11.83
N LYS A 70 -16.49 -17.44 11.97
CA LYS A 70 -17.13 -18.66 12.52
C LYS A 70 -16.77 -18.90 13.98
N ARG A 71 -15.96 -18.05 14.62
CA ARG A 71 -15.49 -18.23 16.00
C ARG A 71 -16.32 -17.42 16.99
N PHE A 72 -16.67 -18.04 18.11
CA PHE A 72 -17.28 -17.32 19.23
C PHE A 72 -16.30 -16.26 19.76
N GLY A 73 -16.82 -15.04 19.99
CA GLY A 73 -16.02 -13.90 20.43
C GLY A 73 -15.71 -12.89 19.30
N THR A 74 -15.94 -13.26 18.04
CA THR A 74 -15.92 -12.28 16.94
C THR A 74 -17.19 -11.42 16.99
N VAL A 75 -17.01 -10.09 16.90
CA VAL A 75 -18.11 -9.14 16.81
C VAL A 75 -18.22 -8.67 15.36
N LEU A 76 -19.37 -8.90 14.76
CA LEU A 76 -19.66 -8.49 13.37
C LEU A 76 -20.48 -7.19 13.34
N GLU A 77 -20.06 -6.25 12.50
CA GLU A 77 -20.73 -4.96 12.31
C GLU A 77 -21.20 -4.85 10.85
N ASN A 78 -22.47 -4.50 10.68
CA ASN A 78 -23.12 -4.34 9.37
C ASN A 78 -23.01 -5.60 8.47
N VAL A 79 -22.90 -6.78 9.03
CA VAL A 79 -22.94 -8.05 8.31
C VAL A 79 -24.37 -8.60 8.36
N VAL A 80 -24.89 -8.95 7.20
CA VAL A 80 -26.23 -9.55 7.11
C VAL A 80 -26.17 -11.00 7.57
N ILE A 81 -27.13 -11.40 8.42
CA ILE A 81 -27.26 -12.75 8.96
C ILE A 81 -28.66 -13.24 8.60
N ASP A 82 -28.75 -14.38 7.92
CA ASP A 82 -30.02 -15.05 7.69
C ASP A 82 -30.66 -15.45 9.04
N PRO A 83 -31.91 -15.02 9.33
CA PRO A 83 -32.52 -15.25 10.64
C PRO A 83 -32.89 -16.71 10.91
N GLU A 84 -33.06 -17.53 9.87
CA GLU A 84 -33.47 -18.93 10.00
C GLU A 84 -32.25 -19.87 10.05
N THR A 85 -31.33 -19.72 9.09
CA THR A 85 -30.14 -20.58 8.96
C THR A 85 -28.97 -20.11 9.82
N ARG A 86 -28.98 -18.83 10.22
CA ARG A 86 -27.87 -18.15 10.91
C ARG A 86 -26.58 -18.07 10.09
N GLU A 87 -26.69 -18.22 8.78
CA GLU A 87 -25.57 -18.04 7.86
C GLU A 87 -25.30 -16.55 7.61
N LEU A 88 -24.03 -16.22 7.47
CA LEU A 88 -23.58 -14.87 7.15
C LEU A 88 -23.61 -14.66 5.64
N ASP A 89 -24.17 -13.55 5.20
CA ASP A 89 -24.03 -13.07 3.83
C ASP A 89 -22.98 -11.95 3.80
N LEU A 90 -21.77 -12.30 3.40
CA LEU A 90 -20.64 -11.36 3.33
C LEU A 90 -20.64 -10.56 1.99
N ASP A 91 -21.51 -10.90 1.07
CA ASP A 91 -21.67 -10.18 -0.21
C ASP A 91 -22.78 -9.12 -0.16
N ASP A 92 -23.66 -9.21 0.84
CA ASP A 92 -24.78 -8.27 1.01
C ASP A 92 -24.31 -6.95 1.62
N ALA A 93 -24.41 -5.88 0.83
CA ALA A 93 -24.07 -4.51 1.24
C ALA A 93 -25.31 -3.68 1.65
N SER A 94 -26.48 -4.31 1.86
CA SER A 94 -27.74 -3.61 2.15
C SER A 94 -27.73 -2.81 3.46
N LEU A 95 -26.95 -3.25 4.46
CA LEU A 95 -26.73 -2.51 5.70
C LEU A 95 -25.64 -1.44 5.54
N ALA A 96 -24.49 -1.82 5.00
CA ALA A 96 -23.39 -0.92 4.63
C ALA A 96 -22.34 -1.68 3.81
N GLU A 97 -21.70 -1.02 2.83
CA GLU A 97 -20.51 -1.57 2.16
C GLU A 97 -19.29 -1.67 3.09
N ASN A 98 -19.28 -0.92 4.19
CA ASN A 98 -18.24 -0.97 5.21
C ASN A 98 -18.65 -1.92 6.35
N SER A 99 -18.87 -3.20 6.02
CA SER A 99 -19.04 -4.23 7.04
C SER A 99 -17.71 -4.62 7.66
N ARG A 100 -17.69 -4.88 8.98
CA ARG A 100 -16.47 -5.16 9.74
C ARG A 100 -16.63 -6.36 10.65
N GLY A 101 -15.49 -6.98 10.98
CA GLY A 101 -15.38 -7.98 12.03
C GLY A 101 -14.24 -7.65 12.97
N ALA A 102 -14.55 -7.50 14.25
CA ALA A 102 -13.57 -7.35 15.33
C ALA A 102 -13.34 -8.70 16.00
N TYR A 103 -12.08 -9.10 16.13
CA TYR A 103 -11.71 -10.36 16.74
C TYR A 103 -10.36 -10.23 17.46
N PRO A 104 -10.13 -11.03 18.54
CA PRO A 104 -8.84 -11.10 19.21
C PRO A 104 -7.72 -11.52 18.26
N ILE A 105 -6.52 -10.96 18.43
CA ILE A 105 -5.40 -11.22 17.53
C ILE A 105 -4.98 -12.69 17.50
N ASP A 106 -5.12 -13.41 18.61
CA ASP A 106 -4.84 -14.84 18.75
C ASP A 106 -5.80 -15.75 17.97
N PHE A 107 -6.84 -15.17 17.33
CA PHE A 107 -7.65 -15.88 16.36
C PHE A 107 -6.90 -16.14 15.06
N ILE A 108 -5.88 -15.35 14.77
CA ILE A 108 -4.96 -15.59 13.67
C ILE A 108 -3.89 -16.57 14.14
N PRO A 109 -3.78 -17.79 13.54
CA PRO A 109 -2.94 -18.88 14.05
C PRO A 109 -1.46 -18.53 14.19
N ASN A 110 -0.96 -17.61 13.38
CA ASN A 110 0.44 -17.19 13.37
C ASN A 110 0.61 -15.76 13.91
N SER A 111 -0.04 -15.44 15.03
CA SER A 111 0.12 -14.16 15.72
C SER A 111 1.22 -14.24 16.79
N SER A 112 1.81 -13.07 17.11
CA SER A 112 2.85 -12.94 18.12
C SER A 112 2.24 -12.86 19.52
N ASP A 113 2.62 -13.77 20.42
CA ASP A 113 2.19 -13.73 21.84
C ASP A 113 2.67 -12.45 22.55
N ALA A 114 3.78 -11.89 22.12
CA ALA A 114 4.37 -10.68 22.71
C ALA A 114 3.79 -9.38 22.15
N ASN A 115 3.03 -9.42 21.08
CA ASN A 115 2.58 -8.25 20.31
C ASN A 115 3.73 -7.28 19.94
N MET A 116 4.93 -7.82 19.78
CA MET A 116 6.16 -7.08 19.52
C MET A 116 7.04 -7.81 18.50
N GLY A 117 7.87 -7.03 17.80
CA GLY A 117 8.89 -7.54 16.90
C GLY A 117 10.17 -6.71 16.92
N PRO A 118 11.28 -7.23 16.36
CA PRO A 118 12.52 -6.51 16.18
C PRO A 118 12.34 -5.23 15.34
N LEU A 119 13.40 -4.42 15.26
CA LEU A 119 13.42 -3.24 14.36
C LEU A 119 13.13 -3.64 12.92
N PRO A 120 12.38 -2.83 12.18
CA PRO A 120 12.00 -3.14 10.81
C PRO A 120 13.21 -3.28 9.88
N LYS A 121 13.11 -4.21 8.95
CA LYS A 121 13.98 -4.35 7.79
C LYS A 121 13.31 -3.86 6.52
N ASN A 122 11.98 -3.82 6.52
CA ASN A 122 11.19 -3.38 5.39
C ASN A 122 10.09 -2.42 5.84
N VAL A 123 9.91 -1.36 5.05
CA VAL A 123 8.73 -0.48 5.10
C VAL A 123 7.99 -0.63 3.78
N VAL A 124 6.72 -0.94 3.84
CA VAL A 124 5.84 -1.13 2.70
C VAL A 124 4.77 -0.05 2.71
N MET A 125 4.72 0.75 1.65
CA MET A 125 3.68 1.73 1.44
C MET A 125 2.64 1.16 0.47
N LEU A 126 1.44 0.90 0.99
CA LEU A 126 0.34 0.35 0.22
C LEU A 126 -0.48 1.48 -0.41
N THR A 127 -0.77 1.33 -1.68
CA THR A 127 -1.71 2.18 -2.40
C THR A 127 -2.71 1.33 -3.18
N ALA A 128 -3.92 1.82 -3.39
CA ALA A 128 -4.89 1.23 -4.30
C ALA A 128 -5.12 2.25 -5.42
N ASP A 129 -4.24 2.23 -6.43
CA ASP A 129 -4.33 3.14 -7.56
C ASP A 129 -5.48 2.75 -8.51
N ALA A 130 -6.52 3.57 -8.55
CA ALA A 130 -7.66 3.36 -9.44
C ALA A 130 -7.49 4.04 -10.82
N PHE A 131 -6.39 4.77 -11.03
CA PHE A 131 -6.02 5.30 -12.33
C PHE A 131 -5.32 4.24 -13.19
N GLY A 132 -4.78 3.18 -12.58
CA GLY A 132 -4.16 2.04 -13.26
C GLY A 132 -2.79 2.35 -13.87
N VAL A 133 -2.06 3.30 -13.32
CA VAL A 133 -0.79 3.80 -13.87
C VAL A 133 0.42 3.50 -12.99
N LEU A 134 0.24 3.32 -11.67
CA LEU A 134 1.34 2.97 -10.80
C LEU A 134 1.79 1.52 -11.00
N PRO A 135 3.11 1.25 -10.94
CA PRO A 135 3.61 -0.12 -11.01
C PRO A 135 3.12 -0.95 -9.81
N PRO A 136 2.97 -2.28 -9.98
CA PRO A 136 2.47 -3.16 -8.93
C PRO A 136 3.41 -3.24 -7.73
N ILE A 137 4.71 -3.06 -7.96
CA ILE A 137 5.74 -2.96 -6.92
C ILE A 137 6.87 -2.06 -7.40
N ALA A 138 7.44 -1.28 -6.48
CA ALA A 138 8.63 -0.49 -6.74
C ALA A 138 9.47 -0.34 -5.47
N ARG A 139 10.80 -0.28 -5.63
CA ARG A 139 11.72 0.11 -4.57
C ARG A 139 11.83 1.63 -4.53
N LEU A 140 11.78 2.19 -3.33
CA LEU A 140 11.86 3.63 -3.09
C LEU A 140 13.19 4.00 -2.44
N THR A 141 13.78 5.12 -2.85
CA THR A 141 14.83 5.78 -2.06
C THR A 141 14.23 6.36 -0.78
N PRO A 142 15.04 6.67 0.25
CA PRO A 142 14.55 7.32 1.47
C PRO A 142 13.78 8.63 1.20
N ASP A 143 14.22 9.40 0.20
CA ASP A 143 13.57 10.66 -0.20
C ASP A 143 12.21 10.40 -0.88
N GLN A 144 12.14 9.41 -1.76
CA GLN A 144 10.88 8.97 -2.36
C GLN A 144 9.92 8.40 -1.30
N ALA A 145 10.43 7.63 -0.35
CA ALA A 145 9.63 7.10 0.74
C ALA A 145 9.02 8.23 1.58
N MET A 146 9.82 9.26 1.93
CA MET A 146 9.30 10.44 2.63
C MET A 146 8.27 11.21 1.79
N TYR A 147 8.53 11.41 0.50
CA TYR A 147 7.59 12.07 -0.42
C TYR A 147 6.24 11.35 -0.46
N HIS A 148 6.25 10.02 -0.63
CA HIS A 148 5.03 9.21 -0.66
C HIS A 148 4.35 9.11 0.69
N PHE A 149 5.09 9.05 1.78
CA PHE A 149 4.55 9.07 3.13
C PHE A 149 3.80 10.38 3.43
N LEU A 150 4.40 11.53 3.10
CA LEU A 150 3.76 12.83 3.25
C LEU A 150 2.52 12.96 2.36
N SER A 151 2.57 12.45 1.14
CA SER A 151 1.42 12.45 0.23
C SER A 151 0.29 11.56 0.73
N GLY A 152 0.59 10.35 1.21
CA GLY A 152 -0.41 9.38 1.70
C GLY A 152 -1.46 9.03 0.64
N TYR A 153 -1.00 8.72 -0.59
CA TYR A 153 -1.86 8.53 -1.74
C TYR A 153 -2.60 7.18 -1.74
N THR A 154 -3.87 7.26 -2.06
CA THR A 154 -4.68 6.15 -2.59
C THR A 154 -5.76 6.72 -3.52
N ALA A 155 -6.60 5.86 -4.12
CA ALA A 155 -7.77 6.33 -4.86
C ALA A 155 -9.05 5.80 -4.21
N LYS A 156 -10.06 6.66 -4.12
CA LYS A 156 -11.44 6.25 -3.83
C LYS A 156 -12.08 5.79 -5.14
N VAL A 157 -12.90 4.78 -5.06
CA VAL A 157 -13.63 4.23 -6.21
C VAL A 157 -15.13 4.28 -5.95
N ALA A 158 -15.92 4.22 -7.00
CA ALA A 158 -17.36 4.17 -6.90
C ALA A 158 -17.82 3.05 -5.93
N GLY A 159 -18.78 3.36 -5.08
CA GLY A 159 -19.31 2.43 -4.08
C GLY A 159 -18.50 2.32 -2.79
N THR A 160 -17.38 3.01 -2.62
CA THR A 160 -16.63 3.03 -1.34
C THR A 160 -17.11 4.14 -0.40
N GLU A 161 -17.66 5.21 -0.96
CA GLU A 161 -18.29 6.31 -0.23
C GLU A 161 -19.52 6.82 -1.00
N ILE A 162 -20.52 7.33 -0.29
CA ILE A 162 -21.73 7.90 -0.90
C ILE A 162 -21.33 9.08 -1.81
N GLY A 163 -21.73 9.04 -3.07
CA GLY A 163 -21.53 10.11 -4.05
C GLY A 163 -20.28 9.96 -4.93
N VAL A 164 -19.40 9.00 -4.68
CA VAL A 164 -18.25 8.71 -5.56
C VAL A 164 -18.70 7.89 -6.75
N THR A 165 -18.67 8.49 -7.95
CA THR A 165 -19.08 7.84 -9.23
C THR A 165 -17.91 7.54 -10.15
N GLU A 166 -16.78 8.26 -10.00
CA GLU A 166 -15.53 8.10 -10.76
C GLU A 166 -14.36 7.98 -9.79
N PRO A 167 -13.24 7.39 -10.21
CA PRO A 167 -12.04 7.34 -9.37
C PRO A 167 -11.53 8.74 -9.01
N GLU A 168 -11.33 8.97 -7.72
CA GLU A 168 -10.74 10.21 -7.20
C GLU A 168 -9.43 9.92 -6.48
N ALA A 169 -8.39 10.71 -6.78
CA ALA A 169 -7.17 10.68 -6.00
C ALA A 169 -7.46 11.20 -4.58
N THR A 170 -7.03 10.45 -3.60
CA THR A 170 -7.14 10.83 -2.19
C THR A 170 -5.75 10.91 -1.59
N PHE A 171 -5.46 12.04 -0.97
CA PHE A 171 -4.21 12.28 -0.27
C PHE A 171 -4.54 12.47 1.22
N SER A 172 -4.08 11.53 2.04
CA SER A 172 -4.18 11.63 3.50
C SER A 172 -2.79 11.60 4.09
N THR A 173 -2.29 12.75 4.44
CA THR A 173 -0.92 12.98 4.90
C THR A 173 -0.49 11.95 5.94
N CYS A 174 0.68 11.36 5.76
CA CYS A 174 1.24 10.31 6.60
C CYS A 174 0.32 9.07 6.73
N PHE A 175 -0.60 8.86 5.78
CA PHE A 175 -1.65 7.82 5.81
C PHE A 175 -2.60 7.93 7.02
N GLY A 176 -2.66 9.07 7.69
CA GLY A 176 -3.45 9.25 8.91
C GLY A 176 -3.66 10.71 9.28
N ALA A 177 -3.92 11.59 8.29
CA ALA A 177 -4.09 13.03 8.53
C ALA A 177 -4.97 13.42 9.72
N PRO A 178 -6.15 12.80 9.97
CA PRO A 178 -7.00 13.11 11.11
C PRO A 178 -6.37 12.82 12.47
N PHE A 179 -5.34 11.96 12.52
CA PHE A 179 -4.68 11.51 13.75
C PHE A 179 -3.36 12.22 14.04
N MET A 180 -2.94 13.19 13.19
CA MET A 180 -1.64 13.85 13.28
C MET A 180 -1.73 15.18 14.04
N PRO A 181 -1.35 15.25 15.35
CA PRO A 181 -1.44 16.48 16.15
C PRO A 181 -0.32 17.48 15.86
N ARG A 182 0.73 17.08 15.13
CA ARG A 182 1.86 17.93 14.74
C ARG A 182 1.90 18.14 13.23
N HIS A 183 2.72 19.09 12.79
CA HIS A 183 2.97 19.29 11.37
C HIS A 183 3.52 18.01 10.72
N PRO A 184 3.05 17.61 9.54
CA PRO A 184 3.40 16.35 8.88
C PRO A 184 4.91 16.14 8.69
N SER A 185 5.67 17.20 8.44
CA SER A 185 7.13 17.11 8.29
C SER A 185 7.85 16.52 9.52
N VAL A 186 7.27 16.66 10.72
CA VAL A 186 7.84 16.05 11.94
C VAL A 186 7.83 14.52 11.81
N TYR A 187 6.73 13.97 11.37
CA TYR A 187 6.59 12.52 11.16
C TYR A 187 7.41 12.03 9.97
N GLY A 188 7.44 12.79 8.87
CA GLY A 188 8.25 12.48 7.71
C GLY A 188 9.74 12.43 8.02
N ASN A 189 10.26 13.41 8.78
CA ASN A 189 11.65 13.46 9.21
C ASN A 189 12.00 12.29 10.15
N LEU A 190 11.11 11.94 11.10
CA LEU A 190 11.30 10.76 11.95
C LEU A 190 11.35 9.47 11.14
N LEU A 191 10.48 9.30 10.16
CA LEU A 191 10.49 8.12 9.29
C LEU A 191 11.80 8.06 8.49
N LYS A 192 12.22 9.17 7.85
CA LYS A 192 13.46 9.26 7.08
C LYS A 192 14.69 8.92 7.93
N GLU A 193 14.77 9.47 9.15
CA GLU A 193 15.84 9.17 10.11
C GLU A 193 15.88 7.69 10.48
N ARG A 194 14.75 7.08 10.79
CA ARG A 194 14.66 5.66 11.15
C ARG A 194 15.01 4.73 10.01
N ILE A 195 14.58 5.06 8.78
CA ILE A 195 14.95 4.33 7.55
C ILE A 195 16.48 4.37 7.37
N ALA A 196 17.08 5.56 7.42
CA ALA A 196 18.51 5.74 7.24
C ALA A 196 19.34 5.02 8.31
N LYS A 197 18.96 5.17 9.59
CA LYS A 197 19.66 4.55 10.74
C LYS A 197 19.54 3.02 10.72
N GLY A 198 18.41 2.48 10.29
CA GLY A 198 18.14 1.04 10.29
C GLY A 198 18.59 0.31 9.03
N GLY A 199 18.99 1.01 7.96
CA GLY A 199 19.22 0.41 6.65
C GLY A 199 17.98 -0.33 6.15
N VAL A 200 16.82 0.34 6.25
CA VAL A 200 15.50 -0.27 5.96
C VAL A 200 15.21 -0.13 4.48
N ASP A 201 14.83 -1.23 3.84
CA ASP A 201 14.35 -1.23 2.46
C ASP A 201 12.92 -0.68 2.40
N CYS A 202 12.65 0.21 1.44
CA CYS A 202 11.35 0.84 1.27
C CYS A 202 10.71 0.41 -0.05
N TRP A 203 9.45 0.00 0.03
CA TRP A 203 8.68 -0.52 -1.09
C TRP A 203 7.35 0.22 -1.24
N LEU A 204 6.98 0.55 -2.47
CA LEU A 204 5.62 0.90 -2.83
C LEU A 204 4.96 -0.36 -3.41
N VAL A 205 3.80 -0.75 -2.90
CA VAL A 205 3.01 -1.87 -3.42
C VAL A 205 1.62 -1.36 -3.78
N ASN A 206 1.28 -1.50 -5.06
CA ASN A 206 0.00 -1.10 -5.60
C ASN A 206 -0.96 -2.29 -5.62
N THR A 207 -2.02 -2.22 -4.84
CA THR A 207 -3.11 -3.21 -4.79
C THR A 207 -4.33 -2.80 -5.63
N GLY A 208 -4.17 -1.76 -6.44
CA GLY A 208 -5.22 -1.15 -7.25
C GLY A 208 -5.43 -1.83 -8.60
N TRP A 209 -5.57 -1.04 -9.64
CA TRP A 209 -5.96 -1.51 -10.98
C TRP A 209 -4.76 -1.63 -11.91
N THR A 210 -4.90 -2.51 -12.90
CA THR A 210 -3.96 -2.73 -13.99
C THR A 210 -4.72 -2.96 -15.29
N GLY A 211 -4.10 -2.65 -16.44
CA GLY A 211 -4.72 -2.80 -17.75
C GLY A 211 -5.77 -1.73 -18.09
N GLY A 212 -5.81 -0.65 -17.32
CA GLY A 212 -6.76 0.45 -17.44
C GLY A 212 -7.16 1.01 -16.09
N LYS A 213 -7.84 2.17 -16.09
CA LYS A 213 -8.44 2.75 -14.89
C LYS A 213 -9.59 1.89 -14.36
N PHE A 214 -10.07 2.17 -13.14
CA PHE A 214 -11.31 1.61 -12.60
C PHE A 214 -12.45 1.68 -13.65
N GLY A 215 -13.19 0.57 -13.78
CA GLY A 215 -14.26 0.42 -14.77
C GLY A 215 -13.80 -0.05 -16.15
N VAL A 216 -12.48 -0.04 -16.44
CA VAL A 216 -11.88 -0.55 -17.69
C VAL A 216 -10.89 -1.67 -17.38
N GLY A 217 -9.91 -1.38 -16.53
CA GLY A 217 -8.95 -2.37 -16.05
C GLY A 217 -9.55 -3.31 -15.00
N LYS A 218 -8.70 -4.19 -14.48
CA LYS A 218 -9.06 -5.11 -13.40
C LYS A 218 -8.23 -4.82 -12.15
N ARG A 219 -8.80 -5.01 -10.97
CA ARG A 219 -8.05 -4.94 -9.72
C ARG A 219 -7.03 -6.08 -9.66
N MET A 220 -5.85 -5.78 -9.16
CA MET A 220 -4.79 -6.76 -8.99
C MET A 220 -5.22 -7.86 -8.01
N PRO A 221 -5.12 -9.15 -8.38
CA PRO A 221 -5.49 -10.22 -7.49
C PRO A 221 -4.57 -10.29 -6.26
N ILE A 222 -5.12 -10.70 -5.12
CA ILE A 222 -4.38 -10.83 -3.87
C ILE A 222 -3.17 -11.77 -4.01
N LYS A 223 -3.32 -12.85 -4.78
CA LYS A 223 -2.27 -13.82 -5.03
C LYS A 223 -1.02 -13.20 -5.65
N GLU A 224 -1.19 -12.40 -6.70
CA GLU A 224 -0.09 -11.69 -7.37
C GLU A 224 0.52 -10.64 -6.46
N THR A 225 -0.29 -9.89 -5.74
CA THR A 225 0.17 -8.90 -4.75
C THR A 225 1.01 -9.55 -3.65
N ARG A 226 0.58 -10.71 -3.12
CA ARG A 226 1.35 -11.48 -2.12
C ARG A 226 2.66 -11.99 -2.69
N ALA A 227 2.67 -12.48 -3.93
CA ALA A 227 3.90 -12.97 -4.57
C ALA A 227 4.93 -11.84 -4.73
N LEU A 228 4.50 -10.66 -5.17
CA LEU A 228 5.33 -9.46 -5.28
C LEU A 228 5.87 -9.03 -3.92
N LEU A 229 4.99 -8.95 -2.92
CA LEU A 229 5.34 -8.55 -1.57
C LEU A 229 6.34 -9.54 -0.94
N ASN A 230 6.07 -10.85 -1.03
CA ASN A 230 6.95 -11.86 -0.48
C ASN A 230 8.35 -11.79 -1.09
N ALA A 231 8.46 -11.61 -2.41
CA ALA A 231 9.75 -11.44 -3.08
C ALA A 231 10.53 -10.19 -2.61
N ALA A 232 9.82 -9.10 -2.25
CA ALA A 232 10.43 -7.93 -1.64
C ALA A 232 10.93 -8.22 -0.21
N LEU A 233 10.12 -8.92 0.59
CA LEU A 233 10.39 -9.15 2.01
C LEU A 233 11.42 -10.27 2.26
N ASP A 234 11.47 -11.31 1.42
CA ASP A 234 12.41 -12.43 1.57
C ASP A 234 13.80 -12.16 0.99
N GLY A 235 13.95 -10.99 0.32
CA GLY A 235 15.20 -10.56 -0.29
C GLY A 235 15.45 -11.11 -1.69
N SER A 236 14.51 -11.82 -2.32
CA SER A 236 14.61 -12.30 -3.69
C SER A 236 14.84 -11.18 -4.70
N LEU A 237 14.39 -9.96 -4.39
CA LEU A 237 14.58 -8.79 -5.24
C LEU A 237 15.94 -8.09 -5.07
N LYS A 238 16.83 -8.54 -4.17
CA LYS A 238 18.13 -7.86 -3.95
C LYS A 238 19.07 -7.90 -5.15
N ASN A 239 18.98 -8.96 -5.95
CA ASN A 239 19.88 -9.23 -7.07
C ASN A 239 19.19 -9.20 -8.43
N VAL A 240 17.94 -8.73 -8.51
CA VAL A 240 17.26 -8.56 -9.79
C VAL A 240 17.62 -7.23 -10.42
N GLU A 241 17.47 -7.15 -11.74
CA GLU A 241 17.61 -5.90 -12.47
C GLU A 241 16.39 -5.01 -12.22
N PHE A 242 16.61 -3.71 -12.07
CA PHE A 242 15.55 -2.70 -11.94
C PHE A 242 15.59 -1.75 -13.13
N ARG A 243 14.43 -1.36 -13.61
CA ARG A 243 14.26 -0.23 -14.52
C ARG A 243 13.67 0.96 -13.79
N LYS A 244 14.01 2.15 -14.24
CA LYS A 244 13.42 3.38 -13.70
C LYS A 244 12.08 3.64 -14.37
N ASP A 245 11.04 3.87 -13.55
CA ASP A 245 9.75 4.33 -14.05
C ASP A 245 9.88 5.74 -14.66
N PRO A 246 9.36 5.96 -15.88
CA PRO A 246 9.59 7.22 -16.58
C PRO A 246 8.81 8.42 -16.04
N ASN A 247 7.74 8.21 -15.26
CA ASN A 247 6.90 9.28 -14.72
C ASN A 247 7.14 9.49 -13.21
N PHE A 248 7.22 8.41 -12.46
CA PHE A 248 7.34 8.45 -11.00
C PHE A 248 8.78 8.29 -10.51
N GLY A 249 9.71 7.92 -11.40
CA GLY A 249 11.13 7.79 -11.07
C GLY A 249 11.46 6.62 -10.15
N PHE A 250 10.53 5.72 -9.91
CA PHE A 250 10.70 4.53 -9.07
C PHE A 250 11.61 3.50 -9.70
N GLU A 251 12.25 2.68 -8.88
CA GLU A 251 12.92 1.47 -9.32
C GLU A 251 11.95 0.30 -9.33
N VAL A 252 11.55 -0.14 -10.54
CA VAL A 252 10.64 -1.25 -10.77
C VAL A 252 11.44 -2.48 -11.18
N PRO A 253 11.27 -3.66 -10.53
CA PRO A 253 11.98 -4.86 -10.93
C PRO A 253 11.55 -5.28 -12.34
N VAL A 254 12.50 -5.72 -13.17
CA VAL A 254 12.20 -6.21 -14.53
C VAL A 254 11.63 -7.63 -14.54
N SER A 255 11.83 -8.36 -13.45
CA SER A 255 11.25 -9.69 -13.24
C SER A 255 11.07 -9.98 -11.75
N VAL A 256 10.05 -10.77 -11.42
CA VAL A 256 9.80 -11.26 -10.06
C VAL A 256 9.49 -12.76 -10.15
N PRO A 257 10.13 -13.60 -9.34
CA PRO A 257 9.88 -15.04 -9.37
C PRO A 257 8.40 -15.38 -9.18
N GLY A 258 7.84 -16.21 -10.06
CA GLY A 258 6.45 -16.66 -9.95
C GLY A 258 5.38 -15.63 -10.35
N VAL A 259 5.77 -14.47 -10.87
CA VAL A 259 4.85 -13.41 -11.33
C VAL A 259 5.00 -13.20 -12.83
N ASP A 260 3.88 -12.98 -13.51
CA ASP A 260 3.89 -12.59 -14.92
C ASP A 260 4.57 -11.21 -15.07
N THR A 261 5.68 -11.18 -15.80
CA THR A 261 6.47 -9.95 -16.00
C THR A 261 5.70 -8.84 -16.72
N SER A 262 4.67 -9.18 -17.49
CA SER A 262 3.87 -8.18 -18.22
C SER A 262 3.18 -7.17 -17.28
N ILE A 263 2.82 -7.57 -16.07
CA ILE A 263 2.18 -6.67 -15.10
C ILE A 263 3.15 -5.65 -14.50
N LEU A 264 4.47 -5.90 -14.59
CA LEU A 264 5.49 -5.00 -14.05
C LEU A 264 5.68 -3.74 -14.91
N ASP A 265 5.16 -3.73 -16.13
CA ASP A 265 5.11 -2.55 -17.01
C ASP A 265 3.66 -2.10 -17.20
N PRO A 266 3.13 -1.20 -16.35
CA PRO A 266 1.74 -0.76 -16.44
C PRO A 266 1.38 -0.23 -17.81
N ARG A 267 2.28 0.52 -18.47
CA ARG A 267 2.04 1.09 -19.81
C ARG A 267 1.77 -0.01 -20.84
N GLY A 268 2.50 -1.10 -20.77
CA GLY A 268 2.35 -2.26 -21.66
C GLY A 268 1.05 -3.05 -21.43
N THR A 269 0.40 -2.88 -20.27
CA THR A 269 -0.87 -3.57 -19.95
C THR A 269 -2.09 -2.86 -20.55
N TRP A 270 -1.97 -1.58 -20.95
CA TRP A 270 -3.08 -0.83 -21.52
C TRP A 270 -3.28 -1.14 -23.01
N SER A 271 -4.52 -1.22 -23.45
CA SER A 271 -4.87 -1.35 -24.87
C SER A 271 -4.46 -0.14 -25.70
N ASN A 272 -4.44 1.06 -25.08
CA ASN A 272 -4.02 2.31 -25.70
C ASN A 272 -2.92 2.97 -24.83
N PRO A 273 -1.65 2.88 -25.23
CA PRO A 273 -0.55 3.52 -24.50
C PRO A 273 -0.65 5.05 -24.38
N ALA A 274 -1.30 5.74 -25.32
CA ALA A 274 -1.47 7.18 -25.24
C ALA A 274 -2.47 7.59 -24.14
N GLU A 275 -3.48 6.76 -23.89
CA GLU A 275 -4.40 6.98 -22.76
C GLU A 275 -3.69 6.73 -21.41
N TYR A 276 -2.81 5.74 -21.34
CA TYR A 276 -1.94 5.56 -20.17
C TYR A 276 -1.09 6.81 -19.93
N ASP A 277 -0.40 7.32 -20.97
CA ASP A 277 0.49 8.46 -20.85
C ASP A 277 -0.27 9.71 -20.35
N ALA A 278 -1.47 9.96 -20.87
CA ALA A 278 -2.33 11.05 -20.41
C ALA A 278 -2.79 10.86 -18.95
N MET A 279 -3.12 9.64 -18.55
CA MET A 279 -3.56 9.35 -17.19
C MET A 279 -2.40 9.42 -16.20
N ALA A 280 -1.20 8.96 -16.58
CA ALA A 280 0.01 9.08 -15.78
C ALA A 280 0.39 10.55 -15.57
N ALA A 281 0.34 11.37 -16.62
CA ALA A 281 0.57 12.81 -16.51
C ALA A 281 -0.41 13.47 -15.51
N ARG A 282 -1.70 13.14 -15.62
CA ARG A 282 -2.71 13.63 -14.67
C ARG A 282 -2.40 13.26 -13.22
N LEU A 283 -2.00 12.02 -12.95
CA LEU A 283 -1.68 11.61 -11.60
C LEU A 283 -0.41 12.29 -11.09
N VAL A 284 0.60 12.49 -11.95
CA VAL A 284 1.80 13.28 -11.62
C VAL A 284 1.42 14.71 -11.19
N ASP A 285 0.56 15.39 -11.94
CA ASP A 285 0.11 16.74 -11.61
C ASP A 285 -0.59 16.78 -10.24
N LEU A 286 -1.47 15.82 -9.95
CA LEU A 286 -2.14 15.70 -8.65
C LEU A 286 -1.16 15.48 -7.48
N PHE A 287 -0.10 14.68 -7.68
CA PHE A 287 0.94 14.50 -6.67
C PHE A 287 1.72 15.79 -6.41
N VAL A 288 2.10 16.50 -7.47
CA VAL A 288 2.85 17.76 -7.37
C VAL A 288 2.01 18.82 -6.67
N GLU A 289 0.76 19.01 -7.11
CA GLU A 289 -0.17 19.96 -6.50
C GLU A 289 -0.40 19.67 -5.01
N ASN A 290 -0.63 18.38 -4.66
CA ASN A 290 -0.79 18.00 -3.25
C ASN A 290 0.47 18.28 -2.44
N PHE A 291 1.67 18.11 -3.01
CA PHE A 291 2.93 18.21 -2.28
C PHE A 291 3.37 19.67 -2.04
N ASP A 292 2.85 20.65 -2.75
CA ASP A 292 3.21 22.07 -2.61
C ASP A 292 3.08 22.56 -1.16
N GLN A 293 2.09 22.07 -0.40
CA GLN A 293 1.89 22.40 1.01
C GLN A 293 3.05 21.95 1.93
N PHE A 294 3.91 21.02 1.48
CA PHE A 294 5.03 20.48 2.27
C PHE A 294 6.39 20.99 1.78
N ALA A 295 6.46 21.63 0.62
CA ALA A 295 7.70 21.94 -0.09
C ALA A 295 8.69 22.76 0.77
N ASP A 296 8.19 23.73 1.57
CA ASP A 296 9.01 24.58 2.44
C ASP A 296 9.48 23.87 3.73
N HIS A 297 8.96 22.67 4.01
CA HIS A 297 9.20 21.93 5.25
C HIS A 297 10.04 20.66 5.06
N VAL A 298 10.56 20.43 3.87
CA VAL A 298 11.37 19.27 3.50
C VAL A 298 12.70 19.70 2.87
N ASP A 299 13.70 18.83 2.92
CA ASP A 299 14.98 19.09 2.26
C ASP A 299 14.89 18.94 0.73
N GLU A 300 15.97 19.36 0.05
CA GLU A 300 16.03 19.36 -1.41
C GLU A 300 15.93 17.95 -2.02
N GLY A 301 16.49 16.93 -1.34
CA GLY A 301 16.38 15.54 -1.81
C GLY A 301 14.94 15.08 -1.94
N VAL A 302 14.12 15.41 -0.94
CA VAL A 302 12.68 15.08 -0.96
C VAL A 302 11.94 15.87 -2.04
N ARG A 303 12.24 17.17 -2.21
CA ARG A 303 11.66 17.97 -3.32
C ARG A 303 11.99 17.38 -4.70
N GLN A 304 13.24 16.95 -4.88
CA GLN A 304 13.70 16.33 -6.15
C GLN A 304 13.11 14.94 -6.40
N ALA A 305 12.60 14.27 -5.36
CA ALA A 305 11.90 12.99 -5.48
C ALA A 305 10.47 13.12 -6.04
N ALA A 306 9.98 14.34 -6.28
CA ALA A 306 8.69 14.59 -6.93
C ALA A 306 8.60 13.86 -8.28
N PRO A 307 7.46 13.25 -8.61
CA PRO A 307 7.22 12.66 -9.92
C PRO A 307 7.25 13.74 -11.02
N LYS A 308 7.63 13.34 -12.25
CA LYS A 308 7.72 14.26 -13.40
C LYS A 308 7.25 13.53 -14.65
N VAL A 309 6.43 14.16 -15.46
CA VAL A 309 5.98 13.59 -16.73
C VAL A 309 7.18 13.26 -17.62
N ALA A 310 7.19 12.09 -18.25
CA ALA A 310 8.30 11.54 -19.03
C ALA A 310 8.80 12.52 -20.14
N GLN A 311 7.91 13.27 -20.78
CA GLN A 311 8.27 14.26 -21.79
C GLN A 311 9.05 15.46 -21.23
N GLN A 312 8.80 15.87 -19.98
CA GLN A 312 9.54 16.95 -19.32
C GLN A 312 10.95 16.49 -18.91
N GLN A 313 11.12 15.21 -18.58
CA GLN A 313 12.45 14.65 -18.27
C GLN A 313 13.37 14.66 -19.51
N ALA A 314 12.86 14.35 -20.70
CA ALA A 314 13.63 14.38 -21.93
C ALA A 314 14.12 15.80 -22.29
N GLN A 315 13.30 16.81 -22.07
CA GLN A 315 13.66 18.23 -22.33
C GLN A 315 14.69 18.77 -21.33
N SER A 316 14.57 18.44 -20.05
CA SER A 316 15.53 18.87 -19.01
C SER A 316 16.91 18.23 -19.20
N SER A 317 16.95 16.95 -19.61
CA SER A 317 18.19 16.24 -19.93
C SER A 317 18.92 16.80 -21.16
N GLN A 318 18.17 17.22 -22.19
CA GLN A 318 18.72 17.88 -23.38
C GLN A 318 19.25 19.29 -23.08
N SER A 319 18.56 20.06 -22.23
CA SER A 319 19.01 21.39 -21.81
C SER A 319 20.28 21.36 -20.99
N GLN A 320 20.47 20.36 -20.14
CA GLN A 320 21.69 20.17 -19.37
C GLN A 320 22.87 19.69 -20.23
N ALA A 321 22.62 18.84 -21.23
CA ALA A 321 23.64 18.40 -22.18
C ALA A 321 24.10 19.50 -23.16
N THR A 322 23.30 20.54 -23.36
CA THR A 322 23.61 21.68 -24.25
C THR A 322 24.33 22.81 -23.48
N ALA A 323 24.31 22.78 -22.14
CA ALA A 323 24.92 23.78 -21.26
C ALA A 323 26.30 23.34 -20.69
N ALA A 324 26.73 22.12 -20.99
CA ALA A 324 28.05 21.54 -20.64
C ALA A 324 28.95 21.45 -21.88
#